data_de7a96c2506f59b8ff4a194e5bdccd31
#
_entry.id   de7a96c2506f59b8ff4a194e5bdccd31
#
_cell.length_a   1.000
_cell.length_b   1.000
_cell.length_c   1.000
_cell.angle_alpha   90.00
_cell.angle_beta   90.00
_cell.angle_gamma   90.00
#
_symmetry.space_group_name_H-M   'P 1'
#
loop_
_entity.id
_entity.type
_entity.pdbx_description
1 polymer ?
#
loop_
_entity_poly.entity_id
_entity_poly.type
_entity_poly.pdbx_seq_one_letter_code
_entity_poly.pdbx_strand_id
1 'polypeptide(L)'
;MTWLQGGPFLEISFLLMLDSDRKSFLDFILTKLKTVKPTVELATTITELKEKISEFTIGYADDDKDPNSKFYYQTQIPVYVDTDGKRKSILSLRQISNKLIAVDFWFFGSEWDAPEWNQKGITEKQLPIFKDFLNNLFDTFDFILGTMGYENSVTQLFDTNEPWPNDTYSLDNINKQSFQVDHYFALIVANKKYIDLHDNDGGKIIGQRQIFETEK
;
A
#
# COMPACT_ATOMS: atom_id res chain seq x y z
N MET A 1 6.00 18.82 -11.82
CA MET A 1 7.19 18.23 -11.17
C MET A 1 6.73 17.00 -10.44
N THR A 2 7.28 15.83 -10.73
CA THR A 2 6.90 14.59 -10.03
C THR A 2 7.32 14.67 -8.56
N TRP A 3 6.47 14.21 -7.64
CA TRP A 3 6.70 14.30 -6.20
C TRP A 3 7.88 13.44 -5.73
N LEU A 4 7.93 12.18 -6.21
CA LEU A 4 9.08 11.29 -6.06
C LEU A 4 9.75 11.08 -7.42
N GLN A 5 11.08 10.94 -7.42
CA GLN A 5 11.92 10.79 -8.60
C GLN A 5 12.87 9.60 -8.43
N GLY A 6 13.23 8.99 -9.55
CA GLY A 6 14.13 7.83 -9.56
C GLY A 6 13.46 6.59 -8.95
N GLY A 7 14.26 5.61 -8.64
CA GLY A 7 13.89 4.32 -8.02
C GLY A 7 15.14 3.63 -7.47
N PRO A 8 15.05 2.42 -6.95
CA PRO A 8 13.80 1.70 -6.65
C PRO A 8 12.94 2.38 -5.58
N PHE A 9 11.67 2.00 -5.47
CA PHE A 9 10.81 2.45 -4.37
C PHE A 9 10.66 1.34 -3.33
N LEU A 10 10.82 1.71 -2.04
CA LEU A 10 10.32 0.87 -0.96
C LEU A 10 8.82 1.07 -0.88
N GLU A 11 8.06 0.00 -1.08
CA GLU A 11 6.61 -0.01 -1.00
C GLU A 11 6.16 -0.64 0.31
N ILE A 12 5.33 0.07 1.05
CA ILE A 12 4.54 -0.47 2.15
C ILE A 12 3.11 -0.51 1.65
N SER A 13 2.59 -1.72 1.46
CA SER A 13 1.36 -1.98 0.75
C SER A 13 0.41 -2.82 1.58
N PHE A 14 -0.89 -2.53 1.57
CA PHE A 14 -1.88 -3.32 2.29
C PHE A 14 -3.25 -3.31 1.62
N LEU A 15 -4.08 -4.31 1.96
CA LEU A 15 -5.40 -4.51 1.42
C LEU A 15 -6.50 -4.17 2.42
N LEU A 16 -7.49 -3.44 1.95
CA LEU A 16 -8.73 -3.17 2.67
C LEU A 16 -9.95 -3.63 1.89
N MET A 17 -11.02 -4.01 2.62
CA MET A 17 -12.33 -4.23 2.02
C MET A 17 -12.99 -2.89 1.65
N LEU A 18 -13.62 -2.86 0.47
CA LEU A 18 -14.48 -1.76 0.08
C LEU A 18 -15.92 -2.07 0.53
N ASP A 19 -16.23 -1.76 1.78
CA ASP A 19 -17.53 -2.04 2.41
C ASP A 19 -18.51 -0.87 2.31
N SER A 20 -18.10 0.24 1.66
CA SER A 20 -18.88 1.45 1.51
C SER A 20 -18.66 2.07 0.13
N ASP A 21 -19.37 3.17 -0.18
CA ASP A 21 -19.04 3.95 -1.37
C ASP A 21 -17.60 4.54 -1.27
N ARG A 22 -16.99 4.81 -2.43
CA ARG A 22 -15.59 5.26 -2.51
C ARG A 22 -15.31 6.57 -1.79
N LYS A 23 -16.30 7.46 -1.70
CA LYS A 23 -16.12 8.72 -0.99
C LYS A 23 -16.04 8.48 0.51
N SER A 24 -16.97 7.71 1.07
CA SER A 24 -16.98 7.32 2.49
C SER A 24 -15.72 6.55 2.84
N PHE A 25 -15.26 5.65 1.96
CA PHE A 25 -14.01 4.93 2.13
C PHE A 25 -12.79 5.88 2.18
N LEU A 26 -12.69 6.82 1.24
CA LEU A 26 -11.60 7.79 1.22
C LEU A 26 -11.61 8.70 2.46
N ASP A 27 -12.77 9.17 2.88
CA ASP A 27 -12.94 9.97 4.10
C ASP A 27 -12.51 9.17 5.35
N PHE A 28 -12.83 7.87 5.39
CA PHE A 28 -12.33 6.94 6.42
C PHE A 28 -10.79 6.87 6.41
N ILE A 29 -10.16 6.63 5.25
CA ILE A 29 -8.69 6.57 5.12
C ILE A 29 -8.07 7.87 5.62
N LEU A 30 -8.49 9.02 5.09
CA LEU A 30 -7.91 10.32 5.44
C LEU A 30 -8.11 10.69 6.91
N THR A 31 -9.18 10.21 7.53
CA THR A 31 -9.44 10.40 8.96
C THR A 31 -8.52 9.52 9.81
N LYS A 32 -8.41 8.24 9.47
CA LYS A 32 -7.56 7.28 10.17
C LYS A 32 -6.08 7.62 10.07
N LEU A 33 -5.61 8.12 8.92
CA LEU A 33 -4.22 8.54 8.74
C LEU A 33 -3.76 9.61 9.73
N LYS A 34 -4.67 10.44 10.24
CA LYS A 34 -4.35 11.44 11.29
C LYS A 34 -3.95 10.80 12.63
N THR A 35 -4.27 9.52 12.84
CA THR A 35 -3.99 8.78 14.08
C THR A 35 -2.82 7.81 13.96
N VAL A 36 -2.34 7.56 12.74
CA VAL A 36 -1.21 6.66 12.46
C VAL A 36 0.09 7.23 13.03
N LYS A 37 0.95 6.34 13.49
CA LYS A 37 2.34 6.65 13.84
C LYS A 37 3.28 5.84 12.96
N PRO A 38 4.36 6.41 12.45
CA PRO A 38 4.71 7.86 12.49
C PRO A 38 3.66 8.74 11.80
N THR A 39 3.68 10.04 12.11
CA THR A 39 2.71 11.00 11.59
C THR A 39 2.74 11.07 10.06
N VAL A 40 1.56 11.03 9.45
CA VAL A 40 1.36 11.21 8.00
C VAL A 40 0.71 12.58 7.76
N GLU A 41 1.37 13.42 6.97
CA GLU A 41 0.91 14.76 6.62
C GLU A 41 0.67 14.87 5.12
N LEU A 42 -0.47 15.40 4.71
CA LEU A 42 -0.73 15.69 3.29
C LEU A 42 0.23 16.79 2.81
N ALA A 43 0.87 16.56 1.68
CA ALA A 43 1.81 17.49 1.03
C ALA A 43 1.21 18.09 -0.24
N THR A 44 -0.08 18.36 -0.24
CA THR A 44 -0.86 18.83 -1.38
C THR A 44 -1.73 20.02 -0.98
N THR A 45 -2.05 20.87 -1.94
CA THR A 45 -3.00 21.97 -1.73
C THR A 45 -4.44 21.44 -1.67
N ILE A 46 -5.36 22.26 -1.14
CA ILE A 46 -6.80 21.90 -1.09
C ILE A 46 -7.36 21.65 -2.50
N THR A 47 -6.90 22.41 -3.49
CA THR A 47 -7.36 22.26 -4.89
C THR A 47 -6.89 20.93 -5.47
N GLU A 48 -5.60 20.63 -5.38
CA GLU A 48 -5.03 19.36 -5.84
C GLU A 48 -5.67 18.17 -5.11
N LEU A 49 -5.91 18.28 -3.81
CA LEU A 49 -6.56 17.21 -3.04
C LEU A 49 -7.98 16.93 -3.57
N LYS A 50 -8.74 17.97 -3.95
CA LYS A 50 -10.08 17.78 -4.55
C LYS A 50 -10.01 17.03 -5.88
N GLU A 51 -9.02 17.32 -6.72
CA GLU A 51 -8.77 16.60 -7.97
C GLU A 51 -8.46 15.13 -7.69
N LYS A 52 -7.55 14.87 -6.74
CA LYS A 52 -7.19 13.51 -6.32
C LYS A 52 -8.38 12.73 -5.73
N ILE A 53 -9.23 13.39 -4.96
CA ILE A 53 -10.48 12.81 -4.48
C ILE A 53 -11.38 12.43 -5.66
N SER A 54 -11.50 13.30 -6.67
CA SER A 54 -12.32 13.04 -7.85
C SER A 54 -11.79 11.85 -8.67
N GLU A 55 -10.49 11.75 -8.89
CA GLU A 55 -9.85 10.61 -9.58
C GLU A 55 -10.25 9.26 -8.95
N PHE A 56 -10.28 9.18 -7.62
CA PHE A 56 -10.63 7.96 -6.91
C PHE A 56 -12.15 7.72 -6.82
N THR A 57 -12.94 8.77 -6.59
CA THR A 57 -14.38 8.61 -6.31
C THR A 57 -15.23 8.52 -7.58
N ILE A 58 -14.91 9.29 -8.60
CA ILE A 58 -15.59 9.31 -9.90
C ILE A 58 -14.92 8.31 -10.84
N GLY A 59 -13.58 8.20 -10.80
CA GLY A 59 -12.79 7.38 -11.69
C GLY A 59 -12.56 8.00 -13.07
N TYR A 60 -11.87 7.29 -13.93
CA TYR A 60 -11.56 7.67 -15.30
C TYR A 60 -11.39 6.44 -16.19
N ALA A 61 -11.65 6.59 -17.48
CA ALA A 61 -11.38 5.56 -18.47
C ALA A 61 -9.90 5.60 -18.91
N ASP A 62 -9.36 4.45 -19.28
CA ASP A 62 -8.01 4.36 -19.85
C ASP A 62 -7.93 5.06 -21.22
N ASP A 63 -8.94 4.85 -22.05
CA ASP A 63 -9.16 5.58 -23.30
C ASP A 63 -10.63 6.08 -23.37
N ASP A 64 -10.81 7.38 -23.24
CA ASP A 64 -12.14 8.01 -23.28
C ASP A 64 -12.87 7.83 -24.64
N LYS A 65 -12.15 7.41 -25.69
CA LYS A 65 -12.72 7.19 -27.02
C LYS A 65 -13.13 5.74 -27.27
N ASP A 66 -12.62 4.80 -26.47
CA ASP A 66 -12.99 3.39 -26.57
C ASP A 66 -14.15 3.09 -25.57
N PRO A 67 -15.36 2.75 -26.07
CA PRO A 67 -16.50 2.39 -25.20
C PRO A 67 -16.27 1.12 -24.38
N ASN A 68 -15.26 0.30 -24.73
CA ASN A 68 -14.87 -0.89 -23.98
C ASN A 68 -13.64 -0.64 -23.09
N SER A 69 -13.18 0.60 -22.97
CA SER A 69 -12.06 0.96 -22.15
C SER A 69 -12.28 0.58 -20.69
N LYS A 70 -11.20 0.09 -20.05
CA LYS A 70 -11.23 -0.18 -18.60
C LYS A 70 -11.42 1.13 -17.85
N PHE A 71 -12.19 1.04 -16.78
CA PHE A 71 -12.47 2.17 -15.91
C PHE A 71 -11.71 2.00 -14.60
N TYR A 72 -10.90 3.00 -14.24
CA TYR A 72 -10.02 2.98 -13.09
C TYR A 72 -10.53 3.90 -11.98
N TYR A 73 -10.43 3.44 -10.75
CA TYR A 73 -10.66 4.20 -9.54
C TYR A 73 -9.36 4.18 -8.74
N GLN A 74 -8.49 5.13 -9.03
CA GLN A 74 -7.20 5.23 -8.37
C GLN A 74 -6.82 6.69 -8.17
N THR A 75 -5.95 6.93 -7.19
CA THR A 75 -5.33 8.23 -6.99
C THR A 75 -3.99 8.10 -6.31
N GLN A 76 -3.15 9.11 -6.48
CA GLN A 76 -1.86 9.24 -5.84
C GLN A 76 -1.79 10.60 -5.14
N ILE A 77 -1.65 10.58 -3.83
CA ILE A 77 -1.64 11.77 -2.98
C ILE A 77 -0.23 11.96 -2.42
N PRO A 78 0.45 13.08 -2.71
CA PRO A 78 1.70 13.44 -2.08
C PRO A 78 1.54 13.57 -0.56
N VAL A 79 2.40 12.88 0.20
CA VAL A 79 2.42 12.93 1.66
C VAL A 79 3.83 13.04 2.18
N TYR A 80 3.96 13.49 3.42
CA TYR A 80 5.14 13.30 4.24
C TYR A 80 4.84 12.27 5.32
N VAL A 81 5.82 11.42 5.61
CA VAL A 81 5.78 10.48 6.74
C VAL A 81 6.99 10.77 7.63
N ASP A 82 6.76 10.99 8.92
CA ASP A 82 7.81 11.37 9.87
C ASP A 82 8.42 10.14 10.55
N THR A 83 9.19 9.36 9.79
CA THR A 83 9.85 8.12 10.25
C THR A 83 11.08 8.42 11.13
N ASP A 84 12.22 8.66 10.52
CA ASP A 84 13.48 9.14 11.11
C ASP A 84 13.74 10.61 10.73
N GLY A 85 12.70 11.41 10.72
CA GLY A 85 12.55 12.73 10.14
C GLY A 85 11.59 12.68 8.94
N LYS A 86 11.21 13.86 8.49
CA LYS A 86 10.20 14.04 7.45
C LYS A 86 10.65 13.50 6.09
N ARG A 87 10.02 12.43 5.61
CA ARG A 87 10.30 11.80 4.30
C ARG A 87 9.15 12.02 3.34
N LYS A 88 9.48 12.27 2.08
CA LYS A 88 8.49 12.25 0.99
C LYS A 88 7.99 10.84 0.77
N SER A 89 6.69 10.72 0.58
CA SER A 89 6.03 9.47 0.19
C SER A 89 4.85 9.78 -0.73
N ILE A 90 4.43 8.79 -1.51
CA ILE A 90 3.16 8.81 -2.22
C ILE A 90 2.21 7.85 -1.51
N LEU A 91 1.05 8.35 -1.10
CA LEU A 91 -0.08 7.52 -0.73
C LEU A 91 -0.86 7.20 -2.01
N SER A 92 -0.81 5.94 -2.44
CA SER A 92 -1.54 5.43 -3.59
C SER A 92 -2.75 4.64 -3.13
N LEU A 93 -3.90 4.89 -3.72
CA LEU A 93 -5.15 4.17 -3.51
C LEU A 93 -5.61 3.61 -4.85
N ARG A 94 -5.82 2.30 -4.92
CA ARG A 94 -6.24 1.61 -6.16
C ARG A 94 -7.33 0.61 -5.86
N GLN A 95 -8.49 0.76 -6.48
CA GLN A 95 -9.49 -0.30 -6.45
C GLN A 95 -9.06 -1.41 -7.41
N ILE A 96 -8.66 -2.55 -6.88
CA ILE A 96 -8.15 -3.68 -7.66
C ILE A 96 -9.24 -4.68 -8.07
N SER A 97 -10.37 -4.69 -7.35
CA SER A 97 -11.59 -5.43 -7.71
C SER A 97 -12.82 -4.71 -7.19
N ASN A 98 -14.00 -5.27 -7.38
CA ASN A 98 -15.23 -4.68 -6.87
C ASN A 98 -15.31 -4.64 -5.33
N LYS A 99 -14.45 -5.38 -4.62
CA LYS A 99 -14.44 -5.50 -3.15
C LYS A 99 -13.13 -5.12 -2.47
N LEU A 100 -12.03 -4.95 -3.21
CA LEU A 100 -10.72 -4.76 -2.64
C LEU A 100 -10.06 -3.47 -3.12
N ILE A 101 -9.46 -2.78 -2.15
CA ILE A 101 -8.62 -1.61 -2.36
C ILE A 101 -7.20 -1.96 -1.92
N ALA A 102 -6.22 -1.75 -2.79
CA ALA A 102 -4.81 -1.69 -2.43
C ALA A 102 -4.46 -0.26 -2.01
N VAL A 103 -3.80 -0.15 -0.87
CA VAL A 103 -3.28 1.10 -0.31
C VAL A 103 -1.78 0.96 -0.20
N ASP A 104 -1.04 1.86 -0.83
CA ASP A 104 0.41 1.80 -0.86
C ASP A 104 1.03 3.11 -0.36
N PHE A 105 2.15 3.00 0.35
CA PHE A 105 3.06 4.11 0.63
C PHE A 105 4.37 3.84 -0.10
N TRP A 106 4.75 4.73 -1.02
CA TRP A 106 6.00 4.63 -1.77
C TRP A 106 7.03 5.59 -1.21
N PHE A 107 8.21 5.07 -0.88
CA PHE A 107 9.36 5.84 -0.42
C PHE A 107 10.51 5.69 -1.40
N PHE A 108 11.34 6.72 -1.54
CA PHE A 108 12.59 6.59 -2.28
C PHE A 108 13.48 5.56 -1.60
N GLY A 109 13.72 4.44 -2.28
CA GLY A 109 14.31 3.24 -1.71
C GLY A 109 15.80 3.07 -1.98
N SER A 110 16.47 4.02 -2.67
CA SER A 110 17.91 4.00 -2.84
C SER A 110 18.62 4.08 -1.49
N GLU A 111 19.77 3.45 -1.36
CA GLU A 111 20.62 3.61 -0.16
C GLU A 111 21.27 5.00 -0.06
N TRP A 112 21.31 5.75 -1.15
CA TRP A 112 21.92 7.07 -1.26
C TRP A 112 20.87 8.17 -1.29
N ASP A 113 21.18 9.27 -0.60
CA ASP A 113 20.35 10.46 -0.66
C ASP A 113 20.36 11.08 -2.06
N ALA A 114 19.24 11.68 -2.46
CA ALA A 114 19.08 12.49 -3.66
C ALA A 114 18.69 13.92 -3.27
N PRO A 115 19.68 14.74 -2.82
CA PRO A 115 19.42 16.07 -2.26
C PRO A 115 18.82 17.03 -3.28
N GLU A 116 19.10 16.86 -4.58
CA GLU A 116 18.54 17.66 -5.67
C GLU A 116 17.01 17.52 -5.79
N TRP A 117 16.46 16.41 -5.26
CA TRP A 117 15.02 16.16 -5.20
C TRP A 117 14.48 16.21 -3.77
N ASN A 118 15.31 16.56 -2.80
CA ASN A 118 14.99 16.51 -1.38
C ASN A 118 14.42 15.13 -0.98
N GLN A 119 15.15 14.07 -1.33
CA GLN A 119 14.84 12.68 -1.02
C GLN A 119 15.99 12.06 -0.22
N LYS A 120 15.63 11.34 0.83
CA LYS A 120 16.58 10.60 1.67
C LYS A 120 16.57 9.13 1.28
N GLY A 121 17.73 8.56 1.15
CA GLY A 121 17.92 7.13 0.94
C GLY A 121 17.45 6.30 2.14
N ILE A 122 17.30 5.00 1.95
CA ILE A 122 16.91 4.05 2.99
C ILE A 122 18.00 2.99 3.10
N THR A 123 18.70 2.98 4.23
CA THR A 123 19.68 1.96 4.56
C THR A 123 19.03 0.79 5.29
N GLU A 124 19.70 -0.38 5.31
CA GLU A 124 19.23 -1.55 6.05
C GLU A 124 18.91 -1.25 7.53
N LYS A 125 19.71 -0.37 8.17
CA LYS A 125 19.52 0.03 9.56
C LYS A 125 18.20 0.76 9.82
N GLN A 126 17.59 1.32 8.79
CA GLN A 126 16.32 2.06 8.88
C GLN A 126 15.10 1.18 8.60
N LEU A 127 15.28 0.01 8.01
CA LEU A 127 14.18 -0.91 7.69
C LEU A 127 13.28 -1.25 8.89
N PRO A 128 13.78 -1.44 10.12
CA PRO A 128 12.93 -1.66 11.29
C PRO A 128 11.88 -0.56 11.49
N ILE A 129 12.22 0.72 11.19
CA ILE A 129 11.29 1.84 11.32
C ILE A 129 10.10 1.68 10.37
N PHE A 130 10.36 1.22 9.15
CA PHE A 130 9.32 0.97 8.14
C PHE A 130 8.48 -0.28 8.46
N LYS A 131 9.07 -1.30 9.09
CA LYS A 131 8.33 -2.45 9.64
C LYS A 131 7.37 -1.99 10.75
N ASP A 132 7.85 -1.13 11.65
CA ASP A 132 7.02 -0.55 12.70
C ASP A 132 5.89 0.30 12.11
N PHE A 133 6.15 1.03 11.04
CA PHE A 133 5.11 1.77 10.32
C PHE A 133 4.04 0.83 9.76
N LEU A 134 4.40 -0.28 9.10
CA LEU A 134 3.45 -1.28 8.62
C LEU A 134 2.62 -1.87 9.77
N ASN A 135 3.25 -2.18 10.91
CA ASN A 135 2.54 -2.67 12.10
C ASN A 135 1.55 -1.65 12.66
N ASN A 136 1.94 -0.37 12.72
CA ASN A 136 1.05 0.71 13.18
C ASN A 136 -0.12 0.97 12.20
N LEU A 137 0.12 0.78 10.90
CA LEU A 137 -0.95 0.77 9.89
C LEU A 137 -1.92 -0.39 10.15
N PHE A 138 -1.41 -1.59 10.49
CA PHE A 138 -2.27 -2.73 10.86
C PHE A 138 -3.13 -2.41 12.07
N ASP A 139 -2.55 -1.89 13.14
CA ASP A 139 -3.29 -1.54 14.37
C ASP A 139 -4.34 -0.44 14.12
N THR A 140 -4.11 0.41 13.12
CA THR A 140 -5.04 1.50 12.77
C THR A 140 -6.17 1.04 11.84
N PHE A 141 -5.85 0.23 10.82
CA PHE A 141 -6.77 -0.10 9.72
C PHE A 141 -7.33 -1.51 9.79
N ASP A 142 -6.78 -2.40 10.62
CA ASP A 142 -7.16 -3.82 10.70
C ASP A 142 -7.22 -4.48 9.31
N PHE A 143 -6.20 -4.22 8.47
CA PHE A 143 -6.19 -4.63 7.07
C PHE A 143 -6.07 -6.15 6.90
N ILE A 144 -6.36 -6.66 5.70
CA ILE A 144 -6.41 -8.08 5.36
C ILE A 144 -4.99 -8.66 5.24
N LEU A 145 -4.17 -8.03 4.41
CA LEU A 145 -2.77 -8.36 4.12
C LEU A 145 -1.96 -7.09 4.05
N GLY A 146 -0.71 -7.13 4.49
CA GLY A 146 0.24 -6.04 4.31
C GLY A 146 1.62 -6.56 4.01
N THR A 147 2.34 -5.85 3.16
CA THR A 147 3.69 -6.19 2.69
C THR A 147 4.62 -4.99 2.78
N MET A 148 5.91 -5.27 2.85
CA MET A 148 6.97 -4.31 2.65
C MET A 148 8.02 -4.90 1.72
N GLY A 149 8.30 -4.27 0.60
CA GLY A 149 9.28 -4.74 -0.38
C GLY A 149 9.72 -3.65 -1.34
N TYR A 150 10.81 -3.88 -2.07
CA TYR A 150 11.21 -2.99 -3.15
C TYR A 150 10.42 -3.31 -4.41
N GLU A 151 9.64 -2.32 -4.90
CA GLU A 151 8.80 -2.43 -6.11
C GLU A 151 7.87 -3.64 -6.10
N ASN A 152 7.45 -4.06 -4.89
CA ASN A 152 6.60 -5.21 -4.66
C ASN A 152 5.41 -4.83 -3.79
N SER A 153 4.25 -4.65 -4.43
CA SER A 153 3.00 -4.37 -3.72
C SER A 153 2.28 -5.64 -3.28
N VAL A 154 1.32 -5.50 -2.39
CA VAL A 154 0.45 -6.58 -1.93
C VAL A 154 -0.35 -7.25 -3.05
N THR A 155 -0.51 -6.59 -4.21
CA THR A 155 -1.21 -7.17 -5.37
C THR A 155 -0.49 -8.35 -5.99
N GLN A 156 0.81 -8.49 -5.77
CA GLN A 156 1.59 -9.64 -6.25
C GLN A 156 1.36 -10.92 -5.43
N LEU A 157 0.64 -10.83 -4.31
CA LEU A 157 0.23 -12.00 -3.53
C LEU A 157 -0.97 -12.73 -4.12
N PHE A 158 -1.59 -12.22 -5.17
CA PHE A 158 -2.69 -12.90 -5.85
C PHE A 158 -2.17 -13.82 -6.96
N ASP A 159 -2.79 -14.97 -7.10
CA ASP A 159 -2.52 -15.89 -8.20
C ASP A 159 -3.27 -15.46 -9.47
N THR A 160 -2.88 -14.31 -9.99
CA THR A 160 -3.44 -13.75 -11.22
C THR A 160 -2.43 -12.84 -11.92
N ASN A 161 -2.40 -12.92 -13.26
CA ASN A 161 -1.67 -12.00 -14.12
C ASN A 161 -2.60 -11.01 -14.83
N GLU A 162 -3.89 -11.02 -14.49
CA GLU A 162 -4.86 -10.11 -15.08
C GLU A 162 -4.60 -8.67 -14.62
N PRO A 163 -4.67 -7.70 -15.53
CA PRO A 163 -4.56 -6.31 -15.13
C PRO A 163 -5.78 -5.89 -14.31
N TRP A 164 -5.54 -5.22 -13.19
CA TRP A 164 -6.62 -4.63 -12.39
C TRP A 164 -7.28 -3.42 -13.13
N PRO A 165 -8.55 -3.05 -12.78
CA PRO A 165 -9.43 -3.76 -11.86
C PRO A 165 -9.97 -5.05 -12.46
N ASN A 166 -9.97 -6.13 -11.68
CA ASN A 166 -10.45 -7.43 -12.09
C ASN A 166 -10.91 -8.25 -10.87
N ASP A 167 -12.01 -8.97 -10.97
CA ASP A 167 -12.56 -9.75 -9.84
C ASP A 167 -11.77 -11.03 -9.52
N THR A 168 -10.75 -11.37 -10.32
CA THR A 168 -9.76 -12.39 -9.96
C THR A 168 -8.91 -11.96 -8.74
N TYR A 169 -8.83 -10.65 -8.45
CA TYR A 169 -8.31 -10.15 -7.16
C TYR A 169 -9.35 -10.38 -6.08
N SER A 170 -9.40 -11.59 -5.55
CA SER A 170 -10.30 -12.02 -4.48
C SER A 170 -9.53 -12.76 -3.39
N LEU A 171 -10.06 -12.83 -2.17
CA LEU A 171 -9.39 -13.51 -1.06
C LEU A 171 -9.16 -15.00 -1.32
N ASP A 172 -10.00 -15.62 -2.17
CA ASP A 172 -9.87 -17.02 -2.56
C ASP A 172 -8.68 -17.28 -3.50
N ASN A 173 -8.22 -16.24 -4.20
CA ASN A 173 -7.11 -16.31 -5.15
C ASN A 173 -5.78 -15.83 -4.57
N ILE A 174 -5.67 -15.69 -3.24
CA ILE A 174 -4.41 -15.37 -2.60
C ILE A 174 -3.47 -16.57 -2.68
N ASN A 175 -2.31 -16.37 -3.29
CA ASN A 175 -1.25 -17.37 -3.34
C ASN A 175 -0.49 -17.41 -2.01
N LYS A 176 -0.90 -18.30 -1.11
CA LYS A 176 -0.28 -18.44 0.21
C LYS A 176 1.19 -18.86 0.14
N GLN A 177 1.63 -19.54 -0.94
CA GLN A 177 3.04 -19.92 -1.13
C GLN A 177 3.92 -18.68 -1.33
N SER A 178 3.36 -17.61 -1.88
CA SER A 178 4.07 -16.33 -2.02
C SER A 178 4.45 -15.67 -0.68
N PHE A 179 3.87 -16.12 0.43
CA PHE A 179 4.25 -15.63 1.78
C PHE A 179 5.64 -16.09 2.21
N GLN A 180 6.21 -17.08 1.56
CA GLN A 180 7.52 -17.66 1.86
C GLN A 180 8.63 -17.16 0.93
N VAL A 181 8.35 -16.19 0.06
CA VAL A 181 9.24 -15.85 -1.04
C VAL A 181 10.10 -14.63 -0.76
N ASP A 182 11.34 -14.69 -1.25
CA ASP A 182 12.42 -13.70 -1.18
C ASP A 182 12.11 -12.31 -1.77
N HIS A 183 10.90 -12.10 -2.31
CA HIS A 183 10.51 -10.85 -2.97
C HIS A 183 10.14 -9.74 -2.00
N TYR A 184 9.67 -10.09 -0.80
CA TYR A 184 9.33 -9.11 0.22
C TYR A 184 10.51 -8.94 1.16
N PHE A 185 10.96 -7.73 1.26
CA PHE A 185 12.20 -7.36 1.92
C PHE A 185 12.22 -7.73 3.39
N ALA A 186 11.06 -7.85 4.03
CA ALA A 186 11.08 -8.14 5.42
C ALA A 186 9.80 -8.71 6.02
N LEU A 187 8.60 -8.32 5.59
CA LEU A 187 7.42 -8.58 6.39
C LEU A 187 6.19 -8.76 5.53
N ILE A 188 5.49 -9.86 5.75
CA ILE A 188 4.11 -10.05 5.32
C ILE A 188 3.27 -10.16 6.58
N VAL A 189 2.24 -9.34 6.71
CA VAL A 189 1.29 -9.37 7.82
C VAL A 189 -0.06 -9.77 7.28
N ALA A 190 -0.58 -10.92 7.76
CA ALA A 190 -1.88 -11.43 7.35
C ALA A 190 -2.84 -11.44 8.54
N ASN A 191 -4.04 -10.88 8.35
CA ASN A 191 -5.06 -10.86 9.36
C ASN A 191 -5.88 -12.16 9.30
N LYS A 192 -5.79 -12.99 10.35
CA LYS A 192 -6.50 -14.28 10.47
C LYS A 192 -8.02 -14.17 10.40
N LYS A 193 -8.57 -13.01 10.68
CA LYS A 193 -10.01 -12.74 10.55
C LYS A 193 -10.51 -12.92 9.11
N TYR A 194 -9.63 -12.63 8.12
CA TYR A 194 -9.96 -12.66 6.70
C TYR A 194 -9.36 -13.86 5.96
N ILE A 195 -8.25 -14.41 6.46
CA ILE A 195 -7.45 -15.42 5.77
C ILE A 195 -7.19 -16.60 6.70
N ASP A 196 -7.60 -17.80 6.29
CA ASP A 196 -7.20 -19.05 6.94
C ASP A 196 -5.76 -19.41 6.49
N LEU A 197 -4.84 -19.40 7.46
CA LEU A 197 -3.41 -19.65 7.24
C LEU A 197 -2.97 -20.99 7.85
N HIS A 198 -3.90 -21.86 8.26
CA HIS A 198 -3.58 -23.11 8.93
C HIS A 198 -2.64 -24.04 8.15
N ASP A 199 -2.64 -23.93 6.81
CA ASP A 199 -1.80 -24.74 5.94
C ASP A 199 -0.42 -24.14 5.64
N ASN A 200 -0.10 -22.98 6.22
CA ASN A 200 1.19 -22.32 6.04
C ASN A 200 2.09 -22.59 7.25
N ASP A 201 3.06 -23.50 7.09
CA ASP A 201 4.13 -23.75 8.04
C ASP A 201 5.09 -22.55 8.06
N GLY A 202 4.86 -21.61 8.96
CA GLY A 202 5.76 -20.47 9.13
C GLY A 202 5.05 -19.22 9.63
N GLY A 203 5.86 -18.28 10.10
CA GLY A 203 5.37 -17.02 10.63
C GLY A 203 5.00 -17.06 12.12
N LYS A 204 5.18 -15.91 12.75
CA LYS A 204 4.90 -15.67 14.16
C LYS A 204 3.48 -15.13 14.30
N ILE A 205 2.69 -15.72 15.18
CA ILE A 205 1.33 -15.25 15.48
C ILE A 205 1.37 -14.25 16.62
N ILE A 206 0.82 -13.06 16.38
CA ILE A 206 0.66 -12.01 17.39
C ILE A 206 -0.80 -11.51 17.32
N GLY A 207 -1.62 -11.92 18.27
CA GLY A 207 -3.06 -11.59 18.27
C GLY A 207 -3.77 -12.13 17.03
N GLN A 208 -4.39 -11.24 16.25
CA GLN A 208 -5.13 -11.57 15.02
C GLN A 208 -4.25 -11.61 13.76
N ARG A 209 -2.97 -11.30 13.86
CA ARG A 209 -2.04 -11.24 12.72
C ARG A 209 -1.08 -12.41 12.73
N GLN A 210 -0.74 -12.88 11.54
CA GLN A 210 0.41 -13.74 11.29
C GLN A 210 1.47 -12.93 10.57
N ILE A 211 2.70 -12.98 11.08
CA ILE A 211 3.84 -12.21 10.57
C ILE A 211 4.84 -13.19 10.02
N PHE A 212 5.26 -12.95 8.78
CA PHE A 212 6.35 -13.66 8.12
C PHE A 212 7.51 -12.67 7.96
N GLU A 213 8.68 -13.05 8.44
CA GLU A 213 9.90 -12.26 8.30
C GLU A 213 10.92 -13.08 7.48
N THR A 214 11.53 -12.44 6.51
CA THR A 214 12.72 -13.03 5.88
C THR A 214 13.92 -12.82 6.82
N GLU A 215 14.50 -13.89 7.34
CA GLU A 215 15.80 -13.84 7.96
C GLU A 215 16.83 -13.50 6.86
N LYS A 216 17.51 -12.36 7.00
CA LYS A 216 18.71 -12.02 6.24
C LYS A 216 19.94 -12.16 7.09
#